data_9e1245c2cdb759851d9a1dadde94deab
#
_entry.id   9e1245c2cdb759851d9a1dadde94deab
#
_cell.length_a   1.000
_cell.length_b   1.000
_cell.length_c   1.000
_cell.angle_alpha   90.00
_cell.angle_beta   90.00
_cell.angle_gamma   90.00
#
_symmetry.space_group_name_H-M   'P 1'
#
loop_
_entity.id
_entity.type
_entity.pdbx_description
1 polymer ?
#
loop_
_entity_poly.entity_id
_entity_poly.type
_entity_poly.pdbx_seq_one_letter_code
_entity_poly.pdbx_strand_id
1 'polypeptide(L)'
;MKQVLKMSAISTALLTLPMMANADVLASVKPLGFITSSIANGVTDTQILVPAGASPHDYSLKLSDVQKVKSADLVLWVGEDIDAFLAKPISQIDSKKVINISEIPEIKPLLSKVHHEHYHEDDEHEHGHSHDHKHEHGHDHKHEHGHDHKHEHGHDHKHEHAHEHHDHHHDVDENGLSVNWHLWYSPEISQIVAQKVADKLTEQYPDKKELIAKNLADFNRTLTEQSDKIKAQLAPLKDKGFFVFHDAYSYFNDAYGLNQTGYFTINPLVAPGAKTIAHIKEEIEEHRVNCLFAEPQFTPKVIDTLAQSTKVNVGRLDPIGDNVQLGPNSYANFLQATADSYAQCLSK
;
A
#
# COMPACT_ATOMS: atom_id res chain seq x y z
N MET A 1 -36.60 -31.96 -71.64
CA MET A 1 -35.41 -32.13 -70.88
C MET A 1 -35.05 -30.74 -70.26
N LYS A 2 -35.31 -30.55 -68.96
CA LYS A 2 -34.99 -29.34 -68.24
C LYS A 2 -33.85 -29.63 -67.26
N GLN A 3 -32.67 -29.14 -67.49
CA GLN A 3 -31.56 -29.23 -66.57
C GLN A 3 -31.73 -28.17 -65.46
N VAL A 4 -31.74 -28.65 -64.22
CA VAL A 4 -31.75 -27.80 -63.01
C VAL A 4 -30.31 -27.59 -62.56
N LEU A 5 -29.85 -26.37 -62.69
CA LEU A 5 -28.53 -25.94 -62.23
C LEU A 5 -28.58 -25.73 -60.69
N LYS A 6 -27.86 -26.59 -59.94
CA LYS A 6 -27.72 -26.42 -58.49
C LYS A 6 -26.59 -25.46 -58.22
N MET A 7 -26.93 -24.21 -57.77
CA MET A 7 -25.98 -23.27 -57.21
C MET A 7 -25.67 -23.66 -55.75
N SER A 8 -24.42 -24.06 -55.52
CA SER A 8 -23.89 -24.33 -54.17
C SER A 8 -23.41 -23.03 -53.55
N ALA A 9 -24.09 -22.53 -52.54
CA ALA A 9 -23.68 -21.35 -51.77
C ALA A 9 -22.56 -21.78 -50.79
N ILE A 10 -21.34 -21.35 -51.04
CA ILE A 10 -20.22 -21.47 -50.09
C ILE A 10 -20.39 -20.36 -49.06
N SER A 11 -20.81 -20.74 -47.85
CA SER A 11 -20.92 -19.87 -46.71
C SER A 11 -19.52 -19.73 -46.06
N THR A 12 -18.83 -18.62 -46.29
CA THR A 12 -17.56 -18.30 -45.64
C THR A 12 -17.87 -17.84 -44.22
N ALA A 13 -17.71 -18.68 -43.23
CA ALA A 13 -17.79 -18.30 -41.84
C ALA A 13 -16.50 -17.51 -41.49
N LEU A 14 -16.63 -16.21 -41.30
CA LEU A 14 -15.58 -15.40 -40.67
C LEU A 14 -15.49 -15.83 -39.19
N LEU A 15 -14.44 -16.60 -38.87
CA LEU A 15 -13.99 -16.82 -37.49
C LEU A 15 -13.40 -15.50 -36.96
N THR A 16 -14.23 -14.74 -36.26
CA THR A 16 -13.73 -13.66 -35.41
C THR A 16 -13.04 -14.30 -34.20
N LEU A 17 -11.72 -14.41 -34.25
CA LEU A 17 -10.91 -14.73 -33.06
C LEU A 17 -11.16 -13.61 -32.05
N PRO A 18 -11.50 -13.93 -30.78
CA PRO A 18 -11.52 -12.91 -29.74
C PRO A 18 -10.08 -12.37 -29.63
N MET A 19 -9.88 -11.11 -29.98
CA MET A 19 -8.67 -10.40 -29.55
C MET A 19 -8.70 -10.43 -28.02
N MET A 20 -7.80 -11.22 -27.43
CA MET A 20 -7.50 -11.08 -26.03
C MET A 20 -7.03 -9.64 -25.86
N ALA A 21 -7.84 -8.83 -25.17
CA ALA A 21 -7.41 -7.52 -24.75
C ALA A 21 -6.24 -7.73 -23.77
N ASN A 22 -5.02 -7.67 -24.28
CA ASN A 22 -3.85 -7.60 -23.43
C ASN A 22 -3.89 -6.26 -22.71
N ALA A 23 -3.66 -6.28 -21.41
CA ALA A 23 -3.46 -5.07 -20.66
C ALA A 23 -2.13 -4.47 -21.11
N ASP A 24 -2.20 -3.39 -21.82
CA ASP A 24 -1.02 -2.73 -22.30
C ASP A 24 -0.30 -2.00 -21.15
N VAL A 25 -1.03 -1.50 -20.14
CA VAL A 25 -0.44 -0.95 -18.90
C VAL A 25 -1.04 -1.63 -17.67
N LEU A 26 -0.16 -2.16 -16.80
CA LEU A 26 -0.50 -2.77 -15.53
C LEU A 26 0.01 -1.90 -14.38
N ALA A 27 -0.90 -1.37 -13.57
CA ALA A 27 -0.56 -0.69 -12.32
C ALA A 27 -0.68 -1.66 -11.14
N SER A 28 0.27 -1.62 -10.21
CA SER A 28 0.26 -2.50 -9.03
C SER A 28 -0.95 -2.25 -8.15
N VAL A 29 -1.23 -0.99 -7.83
CA VAL A 29 -2.34 -0.57 -6.98
C VAL A 29 -3.24 0.43 -7.70
N LYS A 30 -4.47 0.50 -7.25
CA LYS A 30 -5.53 1.28 -7.91
C LYS A 30 -5.23 2.78 -8.02
N PRO A 31 -4.64 3.46 -7.02
CA PRO A 31 -4.25 4.86 -7.14
C PRO A 31 -3.28 5.15 -8.31
N LEU A 32 -2.32 4.26 -8.55
CA LEU A 32 -1.44 4.37 -9.72
C LEU A 32 -2.22 4.16 -11.02
N GLY A 33 -3.21 3.28 -11.00
CA GLY A 33 -4.12 3.09 -12.12
C GLY A 33 -4.97 4.31 -12.44
N PHE A 34 -5.32 5.13 -11.46
CA PHE A 34 -6.02 6.39 -11.70
C PHE A 34 -5.16 7.38 -12.50
N ILE A 35 -3.88 7.51 -12.13
CA ILE A 35 -2.93 8.34 -12.88
C ILE A 35 -2.77 7.76 -14.29
N THR A 36 -2.47 6.48 -14.39
CA THR A 36 -2.22 5.80 -15.67
C THR A 36 -3.42 5.88 -16.61
N SER A 37 -4.64 5.58 -16.13
CA SER A 37 -5.84 5.60 -16.98
C SER A 37 -6.18 7.00 -17.50
N SER A 38 -5.76 8.05 -16.79
CA SER A 38 -5.90 9.42 -17.28
C SER A 38 -4.98 9.66 -18.48
N ILE A 39 -3.73 9.23 -18.42
CA ILE A 39 -2.73 9.43 -19.48
C ILE A 39 -2.98 8.49 -20.67
N ALA A 40 -3.34 7.23 -20.39
CA ALA A 40 -3.57 6.20 -21.39
C ALA A 40 -4.94 6.31 -22.10
N ASN A 41 -5.79 7.27 -21.74
CA ASN A 41 -7.13 7.41 -22.27
C ASN A 41 -7.14 7.56 -23.81
N GLY A 42 -7.82 6.61 -24.50
CA GLY A 42 -7.83 6.54 -25.97
C GLY A 42 -6.51 6.10 -26.63
N VAL A 43 -5.51 5.75 -25.83
CA VAL A 43 -4.21 5.22 -26.28
C VAL A 43 -4.17 3.72 -26.12
N THR A 44 -4.36 3.24 -24.87
CA THR A 44 -4.31 1.84 -24.51
C THR A 44 -5.10 1.57 -23.23
N ASP A 45 -5.31 0.30 -22.88
CA ASP A 45 -6.04 -0.08 -21.69
C ASP A 45 -5.15 -0.07 -20.43
N THR A 46 -5.78 0.18 -19.28
CA THR A 46 -5.13 0.13 -17.96
C THR A 46 -5.79 -0.95 -17.12
N GLN A 47 -4.98 -1.82 -16.53
CA GLN A 47 -5.41 -2.82 -15.56
C GLN A 47 -4.74 -2.60 -14.20
N ILE A 48 -5.43 -3.07 -13.16
CA ILE A 48 -4.95 -3.04 -11.78
C ILE A 48 -4.63 -4.47 -11.34
N LEU A 49 -3.50 -4.65 -10.67
CA LEU A 49 -3.08 -5.95 -10.19
C LEU A 49 -3.77 -6.32 -8.88
N VAL A 50 -3.64 -5.46 -7.86
CA VAL A 50 -4.31 -5.67 -6.55
C VAL A 50 -5.79 -5.35 -6.70
N PRO A 51 -6.69 -6.35 -6.50
CA PRO A 51 -8.11 -6.14 -6.71
C PRO A 51 -8.72 -5.24 -5.63
N ALA A 52 -9.88 -4.66 -5.92
CA ALA A 52 -10.65 -3.88 -4.96
C ALA A 52 -10.92 -4.68 -3.66
N GLY A 53 -10.85 -4.00 -2.53
CA GLY A 53 -11.03 -4.58 -1.19
C GLY A 53 -9.81 -5.34 -0.64
N ALA A 54 -8.74 -5.51 -1.42
CA ALA A 54 -7.49 -6.10 -0.95
C ALA A 54 -6.49 -5.01 -0.57
N SER A 55 -5.69 -5.26 0.47
CA SER A 55 -4.59 -4.39 0.86
C SER A 55 -3.30 -4.78 0.13
N PRO A 56 -2.51 -3.82 -0.39
CA PRO A 56 -1.21 -4.14 -0.95
C PRO A 56 -0.22 -4.70 0.09
N HIS A 57 -0.41 -4.38 1.38
CA HIS A 57 0.48 -4.84 2.46
C HIS A 57 0.42 -6.34 2.73
N ASP A 58 -0.64 -7.04 2.34
CA ASP A 58 -0.82 -8.48 2.55
C ASP A 58 -1.17 -9.25 1.27
N TYR A 59 -1.03 -8.61 0.11
CA TYR A 59 -1.42 -9.23 -1.14
C TYR A 59 -0.47 -10.37 -1.53
N SER A 60 -1.06 -11.54 -1.79
CA SER A 60 -0.34 -12.70 -2.28
C SER A 60 -0.66 -12.93 -3.76
N LEU A 61 0.37 -12.93 -4.62
CA LEU A 61 0.21 -13.13 -6.06
C LEU A 61 -0.35 -14.51 -6.40
N LYS A 62 -1.34 -14.52 -7.29
CA LYS A 62 -1.83 -15.72 -7.95
C LYS A 62 -1.01 -15.97 -9.23
N LEU A 63 -1.04 -17.20 -9.73
CA LEU A 63 -0.38 -17.52 -11.01
C LEU A 63 -0.89 -16.63 -12.17
N SER A 64 -2.19 -16.31 -12.18
CA SER A 64 -2.79 -15.38 -13.15
C SER A 64 -2.19 -13.98 -13.08
N ASP A 65 -1.82 -13.50 -11.88
CA ASP A 65 -1.25 -12.17 -11.70
C ASP A 65 0.19 -12.11 -12.22
N VAL A 66 0.96 -13.18 -11.99
CA VAL A 66 2.30 -13.33 -12.60
C VAL A 66 2.21 -13.33 -14.13
N GLN A 67 1.18 -13.95 -14.71
CA GLN A 67 0.95 -13.92 -16.16
C GLN A 67 0.63 -12.50 -16.65
N LYS A 68 -0.20 -11.74 -15.92
CA LYS A 68 -0.48 -10.32 -16.24
C LYS A 68 0.80 -9.49 -16.26
N VAL A 69 1.68 -9.63 -15.23
CA VAL A 69 2.96 -8.92 -15.17
C VAL A 69 3.82 -9.26 -16.39
N LYS A 70 3.91 -10.53 -16.78
CA LYS A 70 4.73 -10.96 -17.92
C LYS A 70 4.18 -10.51 -19.27
N SER A 71 2.87 -10.38 -19.40
CA SER A 71 2.20 -10.01 -20.67
C SER A 71 2.01 -8.51 -20.84
N ALA A 72 2.13 -7.73 -19.78
CA ALA A 72 1.99 -6.28 -19.85
C ALA A 72 3.09 -5.63 -20.71
N ASP A 73 2.72 -4.58 -21.47
CA ASP A 73 3.67 -3.78 -22.22
C ASP A 73 4.35 -2.72 -21.36
N LEU A 74 3.69 -2.30 -20.28
CA LEU A 74 4.23 -1.41 -19.26
C LEU A 74 3.71 -1.83 -17.89
N VAL A 75 4.60 -1.90 -16.89
CA VAL A 75 4.26 -2.15 -15.48
C VAL A 75 4.66 -0.94 -14.65
N LEU A 76 3.70 -0.40 -13.89
CA LEU A 76 3.91 0.71 -12.95
C LEU A 76 3.73 0.19 -11.53
N TRP A 77 4.73 0.36 -10.67
CA TRP A 77 4.71 -0.04 -9.27
C TRP A 77 5.45 0.96 -8.39
N VAL A 78 5.14 0.95 -7.08
CA VAL A 78 5.79 1.87 -6.13
C VAL A 78 7.22 1.45 -5.85
N GLY A 79 7.44 0.16 -5.58
CA GLY A 79 8.71 -0.41 -5.16
C GLY A 79 8.53 -1.49 -4.10
N GLU A 80 9.64 -2.04 -3.61
CA GLU A 80 9.61 -3.21 -2.71
C GLU A 80 8.96 -2.92 -1.35
N ASP A 81 8.97 -1.67 -0.88
CA ASP A 81 8.42 -1.32 0.44
C ASP A 81 6.88 -1.46 0.54
N ILE A 82 6.17 -1.25 -0.58
CA ILE A 82 4.70 -1.43 -0.65
C ILE A 82 4.35 -2.68 -1.43
N ASP A 83 4.99 -2.87 -2.58
CA ASP A 83 4.63 -3.88 -3.56
C ASP A 83 5.64 -5.06 -3.55
N ALA A 84 6.18 -5.45 -2.38
CA ALA A 84 7.21 -6.50 -2.22
C ALA A 84 6.89 -7.79 -3.00
N PHE A 85 5.61 -8.15 -3.09
CA PHE A 85 5.13 -9.30 -3.86
C PHE A 85 5.47 -9.22 -5.36
N LEU A 86 5.76 -8.02 -5.90
CA LEU A 86 6.12 -7.80 -7.31
C LEU A 86 7.62 -7.91 -7.61
N ALA A 87 8.50 -7.84 -6.63
CA ALA A 87 9.95 -7.81 -6.83
C ALA A 87 10.44 -8.97 -7.72
N LYS A 88 10.03 -10.19 -7.39
CA LYS A 88 10.42 -11.38 -8.15
C LYS A 88 9.82 -11.45 -9.57
N PRO A 89 8.52 -11.22 -9.82
CA PRO A 89 7.98 -11.14 -11.17
C PRO A 89 8.61 -10.04 -12.02
N ILE A 90 8.83 -8.85 -11.45
CA ILE A 90 9.42 -7.71 -12.17
C ILE A 90 10.86 -7.98 -12.57
N SER A 91 11.66 -8.65 -11.73
CA SER A 91 13.03 -9.03 -12.08
C SER A 91 13.14 -10.00 -13.28
N GLN A 92 12.02 -10.60 -13.71
CA GLN A 92 11.95 -11.54 -14.83
C GLN A 92 11.48 -10.92 -16.15
N ILE A 93 11.17 -9.63 -16.18
CA ILE A 93 10.75 -8.91 -17.39
C ILE A 93 11.76 -7.84 -17.77
N ASP A 94 11.66 -7.32 -19.02
CA ASP A 94 12.53 -6.25 -19.49
C ASP A 94 12.31 -4.98 -18.67
N SER A 95 13.39 -4.44 -18.09
CA SER A 95 13.36 -3.21 -17.28
C SER A 95 12.83 -1.99 -18.06
N LYS A 96 12.92 -1.99 -19.40
CA LYS A 96 12.33 -0.96 -20.25
C LYS A 96 10.80 -0.91 -20.15
N LYS A 97 10.18 -2.02 -19.76
CA LYS A 97 8.74 -2.15 -19.54
C LYS A 97 8.30 -1.81 -18.09
N VAL A 98 9.21 -1.31 -17.26
CA VAL A 98 8.94 -1.07 -15.85
C VAL A 98 9.16 0.40 -15.49
N ILE A 99 8.21 0.98 -14.77
CA ILE A 99 8.40 2.23 -14.03
C ILE A 99 8.39 1.86 -12.55
N ASN A 100 9.56 1.95 -11.91
CA ASN A 100 9.72 1.86 -10.46
C ASN A 100 9.70 3.27 -9.88
N ILE A 101 8.65 3.62 -9.15
CA ILE A 101 8.47 5.00 -8.65
C ILE A 101 9.50 5.34 -7.60
N SER A 102 9.88 4.40 -6.73
CA SER A 102 10.87 4.61 -5.67
C SER A 102 12.27 4.96 -6.22
N GLU A 103 12.55 4.59 -7.47
CA GLU A 103 13.82 4.86 -8.13
C GLU A 103 13.85 6.17 -8.92
N ILE A 104 12.72 6.89 -9.04
CA ILE A 104 12.66 8.16 -9.78
C ILE A 104 13.40 9.24 -8.99
N PRO A 105 14.51 9.81 -9.53
CA PRO A 105 15.34 10.75 -8.77
C PRO A 105 14.60 12.02 -8.35
N GLU A 106 13.67 12.50 -9.17
CA GLU A 106 12.89 13.71 -8.92
C GLU A 106 11.91 13.55 -7.74
N ILE A 107 11.55 12.32 -7.37
CA ILE A 107 10.64 12.03 -6.26
C ILE A 107 11.38 11.97 -4.92
N LYS A 108 12.65 11.57 -4.89
CA LYS A 108 13.42 11.40 -3.66
C LYS A 108 13.37 12.60 -2.69
N PRO A 109 13.52 13.87 -3.14
CA PRO A 109 13.44 15.03 -2.25
C PRO A 109 12.02 15.33 -1.74
N LEU A 110 11.00 14.71 -2.31
CA LEU A 110 9.58 14.91 -1.98
C LEU A 110 9.05 13.84 -1.03
N LEU A 111 9.87 12.84 -0.67
CA LEU A 111 9.44 11.74 0.17
C LEU A 111 9.24 12.21 1.61
N SER A 112 8.04 11.96 2.13
CA SER A 112 7.71 12.18 3.54
C SER A 112 8.33 11.08 4.39
N LYS A 113 8.91 11.48 5.54
CA LYS A 113 9.50 10.56 6.50
C LYS A 113 8.64 10.51 7.76
N VAL A 114 8.46 9.32 8.29
CA VAL A 114 7.72 9.09 9.53
C VAL A 114 8.64 8.46 10.57
N HIS A 115 8.47 8.89 11.81
CA HIS A 115 9.11 8.22 12.94
C HIS A 115 8.47 6.86 13.15
N HIS A 116 9.26 5.79 13.07
CA HIS A 116 8.91 4.55 13.74
C HIS A 116 9.10 4.79 15.25
N GLU A 117 8.06 5.24 15.93
CA GLU A 117 8.04 5.13 17.38
C GLU A 117 7.94 3.64 17.72
N HIS A 118 9.11 3.00 17.86
CA HIS A 118 9.20 1.77 18.62
C HIS A 118 8.88 2.18 20.07
N TYR A 119 7.63 2.01 20.46
CA TYR A 119 7.33 1.88 21.88
C TYR A 119 8.00 0.57 22.30
N HIS A 120 9.27 0.70 22.73
CA HIS A 120 9.90 -0.37 23.46
C HIS A 120 8.96 -0.65 24.63
N GLU A 121 8.40 -1.84 24.66
CA GLU A 121 7.91 -2.40 25.88
C GLU A 121 9.18 -2.50 26.76
N ASP A 122 9.42 -1.46 27.58
CA ASP A 122 10.26 -1.59 28.73
C ASP A 122 9.51 -2.56 29.66
N ASP A 123 9.71 -3.85 29.43
CA ASP A 123 9.51 -4.87 30.41
C ASP A 123 10.43 -4.50 31.56
N GLU A 124 9.92 -3.70 32.48
CA GLU A 124 10.49 -3.58 33.82
C GLU A 124 10.38 -4.97 34.48
N HIS A 125 11.28 -5.86 34.11
CA HIS A 125 11.61 -6.99 34.93
C HIS A 125 12.32 -6.44 36.16
N GLU A 126 11.53 -6.14 37.18
CA GLU A 126 11.99 -5.94 38.53
C GLU A 126 12.65 -7.25 39.00
N HIS A 127 13.91 -7.44 38.62
CA HIS A 127 14.76 -8.45 39.22
C HIS A 127 15.18 -7.96 40.60
N GLY A 128 14.32 -8.21 41.57
CA GLY A 128 14.64 -8.12 42.98
C GLY A 128 15.67 -9.19 43.33
N HIS A 129 16.97 -8.90 43.09
CA HIS A 129 18.07 -9.71 43.65
C HIS A 129 18.30 -9.29 45.11
N SER A 130 17.58 -9.96 46.00
CA SER A 130 17.93 -10.02 47.39
C SER A 130 19.05 -11.09 47.56
N HIS A 131 20.30 -10.66 47.59
CA HIS A 131 21.43 -11.51 48.05
C HIS A 131 21.48 -11.47 49.57
N ASP A 132 20.94 -12.51 50.20
CA ASP A 132 21.28 -12.83 51.60
C ASP A 132 22.23 -14.03 51.60
N HIS A 133 23.53 -13.76 51.90
CA HIS A 133 24.53 -14.76 52.12
C HIS A 133 24.47 -15.21 53.57
N LYS A 134 24.07 -16.49 53.84
CA LYS A 134 24.41 -17.20 55.03
C LYS A 134 25.05 -18.53 54.67
N HIS A 135 26.33 -18.61 55.04
CA HIS A 135 27.07 -19.87 55.10
C HIS A 135 26.62 -20.66 56.30
N GLU A 136 26.40 -21.98 56.13
CA GLU A 136 26.82 -22.97 57.16
C GLU A 136 26.98 -24.36 56.56
N HIS A 137 27.94 -25.06 57.16
CA HIS A 137 28.60 -26.29 56.75
C HIS A 137 27.81 -27.56 57.03
N GLY A 138 28.12 -28.63 56.23
CA GLY A 138 28.34 -29.88 56.86
C GLY A 138 27.72 -31.15 56.26
N HIS A 139 28.60 -32.05 55.90
CA HIS A 139 28.53 -33.52 55.97
C HIS A 139 28.19 -34.32 54.68
N ASP A 140 29.26 -35.08 54.36
CA ASP A 140 29.38 -36.29 53.57
C ASP A 140 28.21 -37.28 53.65
N HIS A 141 27.97 -37.97 52.54
CA HIS A 141 27.79 -39.40 52.43
C HIS A 141 28.01 -39.89 51.01
N LYS A 142 29.03 -40.78 50.83
CA LYS A 142 29.24 -41.62 49.66
C LYS A 142 28.12 -42.66 49.53
N HIS A 143 27.72 -42.89 48.26
CA HIS A 143 27.37 -44.23 47.76
C HIS A 143 27.68 -44.33 46.27
N GLU A 144 28.60 -45.27 45.95
CA GLU A 144 28.87 -45.83 44.63
C GLU A 144 27.71 -46.74 44.23
N HIS A 145 27.26 -46.66 43.00
CA HIS A 145 26.84 -47.83 42.21
C HIS A 145 26.97 -47.48 40.73
N GLY A 146 27.91 -48.16 40.07
CA GLY A 146 28.05 -48.17 38.63
C GLY A 146 27.03 -49.06 37.96
N HIS A 147 26.58 -48.66 36.82
CA HIS A 147 26.11 -49.55 35.75
C HIS A 147 26.42 -48.93 34.39
N ASP A 148 27.35 -49.62 33.69
CA ASP A 148 27.63 -49.50 32.27
C ASP A 148 26.40 -49.92 31.46
N HIS A 149 25.98 -49.10 30.55
CA HIS A 149 25.32 -49.53 29.32
C HIS A 149 25.73 -48.64 28.15
N LYS A 150 26.65 -49.20 27.31
CA LYS A 150 26.91 -48.77 25.96
C LYS A 150 25.67 -49.02 25.09
N HIS A 151 25.15 -48.04 24.42
CA HIS A 151 24.47 -48.18 23.17
C HIS A 151 24.91 -47.08 22.20
N GLU A 152 25.74 -47.48 21.23
CA GLU A 152 25.99 -46.74 19.99
C GLU A 152 24.77 -46.87 19.10
N HIS A 153 24.12 -45.77 18.74
CA HIS A 153 23.39 -45.63 17.51
C HIS A 153 23.65 -44.24 16.95
N GLY A 154 24.56 -44.17 15.98
CA GLY A 154 24.73 -43.03 15.13
C GLY A 154 23.57 -42.96 14.15
N HIS A 155 22.87 -41.85 14.12
CA HIS A 155 22.08 -41.42 12.97
C HIS A 155 22.41 -39.96 12.73
N ASP A 156 23.32 -39.74 11.78
CA ASP A 156 23.51 -38.45 11.10
C ASP A 156 22.29 -38.16 10.27
N HIS A 157 21.45 -37.27 10.73
CA HIS A 157 20.49 -36.56 9.87
C HIS A 157 20.82 -35.05 9.93
N LYS A 158 21.73 -34.63 9.04
CA LYS A 158 21.85 -33.24 8.65
C LYS A 158 20.59 -32.84 7.89
N HIS A 159 19.64 -32.21 8.56
CA HIS A 159 18.65 -31.38 7.93
C HIS A 159 19.11 -29.93 8.04
N GLU A 160 19.81 -29.46 7.01
CA GLU A 160 20.00 -28.04 6.77
C GLU A 160 18.67 -27.48 6.27
N HIS A 161 17.82 -27.03 7.19
CA HIS A 161 16.76 -26.09 6.86
C HIS A 161 17.39 -24.70 6.90
N ALA A 162 17.86 -24.24 5.75
CA ALA A 162 18.11 -22.84 5.53
C ALA A 162 16.73 -22.14 5.53
N HIS A 163 16.31 -21.64 6.68
CA HIS A 163 15.31 -20.60 6.75
C HIS A 163 16.02 -19.33 6.31
N GLU A 164 15.88 -19.00 5.03
CA GLU A 164 16.11 -17.63 4.59
C GLU A 164 15.04 -16.76 5.28
N HIS A 165 15.41 -16.22 6.43
CA HIS A 165 14.74 -15.06 6.98
C HIS A 165 15.06 -13.93 6.00
N HIS A 166 14.10 -13.62 5.12
CA HIS A 166 14.07 -12.32 4.49
C HIS A 166 13.77 -11.33 5.60
N ASP A 167 14.83 -10.84 6.24
CA ASP A 167 14.77 -9.63 7.04
C ASP A 167 14.38 -8.51 6.05
N HIS A 168 13.12 -8.14 6.07
CA HIS A 168 12.68 -6.89 5.47
C HIS A 168 13.30 -5.77 6.30
N HIS A 169 14.52 -5.39 5.94
CA HIS A 169 15.13 -4.16 6.41
C HIS A 169 14.26 -3.03 5.87
N HIS A 170 13.33 -2.53 6.68
CA HIS A 170 12.82 -1.20 6.47
C HIS A 170 14.04 -0.28 6.60
N ASP A 171 14.42 0.38 5.50
CA ASP A 171 15.50 1.34 5.50
C ASP A 171 15.10 2.52 6.40
N VAL A 172 15.40 2.40 7.68
CA VAL A 172 15.35 3.52 8.62
C VAL A 172 16.67 4.27 8.49
N ASP A 173 16.58 5.59 8.37
CA ASP A 173 17.77 6.43 8.37
C ASP A 173 18.44 6.45 9.77
N GLU A 174 19.58 7.13 9.87
CA GLU A 174 20.36 7.28 11.10
C GLU A 174 19.57 7.89 12.29
N ASN A 175 18.40 8.48 12.02
CA ASN A 175 17.50 9.07 13.02
C ASN A 175 16.30 8.16 13.35
N GLY A 176 16.25 6.94 12.83
CA GLY A 176 15.13 6.02 13.02
C GLY A 176 13.86 6.40 12.24
N LEU A 177 14.01 7.21 11.17
CA LEU A 177 12.91 7.60 10.29
C LEU A 177 12.82 6.68 9.09
N SER A 178 11.63 6.24 8.76
CA SER A 178 11.34 5.51 7.52
C SER A 178 10.57 6.36 6.53
N VAL A 179 10.61 5.98 5.25
CA VAL A 179 9.85 6.66 4.20
C VAL A 179 8.40 6.18 4.23
N ASN A 180 7.45 7.11 4.16
CA ASN A 180 6.06 6.79 3.88
C ASN A 180 5.87 6.62 2.38
N TRP A 181 5.58 5.40 1.92
CA TRP A 181 5.45 5.09 0.50
C TRP A 181 4.03 5.22 -0.06
N HIS A 182 3.06 5.77 0.69
CA HIS A 182 1.71 6.10 0.20
C HIS A 182 1.71 7.41 -0.62
N LEU A 183 2.72 7.54 -1.47
CA LEU A 183 3.08 8.76 -2.19
C LEU A 183 2.05 9.21 -3.24
N TRP A 184 1.11 8.33 -3.62
CA TRP A 184 0.04 8.66 -4.58
C TRP A 184 -0.95 9.73 -4.08
N TYR A 185 -0.86 10.11 -2.80
CA TYR A 185 -1.63 11.23 -2.26
C TYR A 185 -0.95 12.60 -2.47
N SER A 186 0.30 12.63 -2.93
CA SER A 186 0.97 13.87 -3.29
C SER A 186 0.60 14.31 -4.71
N PRO A 187 -0.03 15.48 -4.90
CA PRO A 187 -0.29 16.01 -6.24
C PRO A 187 1.00 16.22 -7.06
N GLU A 188 2.06 16.70 -6.42
CA GLU A 188 3.35 16.96 -7.07
C GLU A 188 4.02 15.66 -7.55
N ILE A 189 4.10 14.64 -6.68
CA ILE A 189 4.64 13.33 -7.07
C ILE A 189 3.79 12.71 -8.19
N SER A 190 2.47 12.83 -8.11
CA SER A 190 1.56 12.29 -9.13
C SER A 190 1.73 12.96 -10.50
N GLN A 191 2.09 14.25 -10.55
CA GLN A 191 2.47 14.92 -11.81
C GLN A 191 3.76 14.36 -12.40
N ILE A 192 4.76 14.08 -11.56
CA ILE A 192 6.02 13.45 -12.00
C ILE A 192 5.74 12.04 -12.53
N VAL A 193 4.95 11.24 -11.82
CA VAL A 193 4.55 9.90 -12.27
C VAL A 193 3.79 9.96 -13.60
N ALA A 194 2.83 10.88 -13.72
CA ALA A 194 2.06 11.08 -14.96
C ALA A 194 2.96 11.43 -16.15
N GLN A 195 3.99 12.26 -15.94
CA GLN A 195 4.99 12.59 -16.96
C GLN A 195 5.77 11.34 -17.38
N LYS A 196 6.26 10.52 -16.43
CA LYS A 196 6.99 9.28 -16.73
C LYS A 196 6.12 8.27 -17.50
N VAL A 197 4.85 8.16 -17.14
CA VAL A 197 3.88 7.33 -17.89
C VAL A 197 3.69 7.88 -19.32
N ALA A 198 3.52 9.19 -19.48
CA ALA A 198 3.37 9.81 -20.79
C ALA A 198 4.61 9.62 -21.68
N ASP A 199 5.81 9.75 -21.12
CA ASP A 199 7.06 9.52 -21.82
C ASP A 199 7.15 8.07 -22.34
N LYS A 200 6.86 7.08 -21.47
CA LYS A 200 6.87 5.67 -21.85
C LYS A 200 5.81 5.32 -22.89
N LEU A 201 4.60 5.83 -22.73
CA LEU A 201 3.53 5.61 -23.72
C LEU A 201 3.88 6.28 -25.07
N THR A 202 4.55 7.43 -25.08
CA THR A 202 5.00 8.09 -26.32
C THR A 202 6.08 7.28 -27.03
N GLU A 203 6.98 6.61 -26.27
CA GLU A 203 7.95 5.67 -26.85
C GLU A 203 7.27 4.46 -27.50
N GLN A 204 6.23 3.92 -26.85
CA GLN A 204 5.51 2.72 -27.31
C GLN A 204 4.49 3.02 -28.42
N TYR A 205 3.85 4.19 -28.39
CA TYR A 205 2.79 4.63 -29.30
C TYR A 205 3.11 5.98 -29.95
N PRO A 206 4.17 6.09 -30.79
CA PRO A 206 4.61 7.36 -31.36
C PRO A 206 3.57 8.04 -32.25
N ASP A 207 2.67 7.27 -32.86
CA ASP A 207 1.54 7.75 -33.65
C ASP A 207 0.44 8.42 -32.81
N LYS A 208 0.42 8.18 -31.48
CA LYS A 208 -0.51 8.79 -30.53
C LYS A 208 0.13 9.87 -29.64
N LYS A 209 1.32 10.33 -29.98
CA LYS A 209 2.08 11.31 -29.20
C LYS A 209 1.26 12.57 -28.87
N GLU A 210 0.51 13.11 -29.82
CA GLU A 210 -0.30 14.33 -29.61
C GLU A 210 -1.44 14.08 -28.62
N LEU A 211 -2.10 12.91 -28.69
CA LEU A 211 -3.14 12.53 -27.76
C LEU A 211 -2.58 12.33 -26.35
N ILE A 212 -1.43 11.67 -26.21
CA ILE A 212 -0.76 11.47 -24.92
C ILE A 212 -0.38 12.83 -24.31
N ALA A 213 0.21 13.74 -25.09
CA ALA A 213 0.56 15.08 -24.64
C ALA A 213 -0.67 15.87 -24.18
N LYS A 214 -1.79 15.76 -24.92
CA LYS A 214 -3.07 16.36 -24.54
C LYS A 214 -3.59 15.78 -23.21
N ASN A 215 -3.58 14.46 -23.06
CA ASN A 215 -4.04 13.79 -21.85
C ASN A 215 -3.22 14.22 -20.63
N LEU A 216 -1.89 14.35 -20.77
CA LEU A 216 -1.01 14.85 -19.71
C LEU A 216 -1.32 16.30 -19.34
N ALA A 217 -1.53 17.17 -20.34
CA ALA A 217 -1.89 18.57 -20.09
C ALA A 217 -3.26 18.68 -19.39
N ASP A 218 -4.24 17.87 -19.81
CA ASP A 218 -5.56 17.81 -19.18
C ASP A 218 -5.48 17.28 -17.74
N PHE A 219 -4.66 16.23 -17.50
CA PHE A 219 -4.40 15.70 -16.16
C PHE A 219 -3.86 16.79 -15.24
N ASN A 220 -2.78 17.46 -15.64
CA ASN A 220 -2.14 18.50 -14.83
C ASN A 220 -3.08 19.66 -14.52
N ARG A 221 -3.85 20.14 -15.53
CA ARG A 221 -4.85 21.19 -15.35
C ARG A 221 -5.96 20.76 -14.38
N THR A 222 -6.54 19.58 -14.60
CA THR A 222 -7.62 19.05 -13.75
C THR A 222 -7.14 18.84 -12.31
N LEU A 223 -5.91 18.36 -12.12
CA LEU A 223 -5.31 18.17 -10.80
C LEU A 223 -5.13 19.49 -10.06
N THR A 224 -4.64 20.54 -10.75
CA THR A 224 -4.50 21.87 -10.16
C THR A 224 -5.85 22.45 -9.73
N GLU A 225 -6.84 22.46 -10.64
CA GLU A 225 -8.19 22.93 -10.35
C GLU A 225 -8.85 22.16 -9.19
N GLN A 226 -8.65 20.83 -9.16
CA GLN A 226 -9.20 19.99 -8.11
C GLN A 226 -8.50 20.23 -6.75
N SER A 227 -7.17 20.40 -6.77
CA SER A 227 -6.40 20.68 -5.54
C SER A 227 -6.83 22.03 -4.93
N ASP A 228 -7.08 23.05 -5.74
CA ASP A 228 -7.56 24.34 -5.23
C ASP A 228 -8.96 24.22 -4.60
N LYS A 229 -9.86 23.44 -5.21
CA LYS A 229 -11.18 23.14 -4.62
C LYS A 229 -11.07 22.41 -3.29
N ILE A 230 -10.22 21.39 -3.21
CA ILE A 230 -10.00 20.62 -1.98
C ILE A 230 -9.41 21.51 -0.89
N LYS A 231 -8.42 22.35 -1.20
CA LYS A 231 -7.86 23.32 -0.25
C LYS A 231 -8.93 24.23 0.32
N ALA A 232 -9.79 24.79 -0.52
CA ALA A 232 -10.89 25.65 -0.09
C ALA A 232 -11.91 24.89 0.79
N GLN A 233 -12.26 23.64 0.42
CA GLN A 233 -13.19 22.79 1.15
C GLN A 233 -12.66 22.44 2.56
N LEU A 234 -11.37 22.12 2.68
CA LEU A 234 -10.76 21.63 3.92
C LEU A 234 -10.20 22.77 4.81
N ALA A 235 -10.03 23.97 4.30
CA ALA A 235 -9.48 25.12 5.05
C ALA A 235 -10.18 25.37 6.41
N PRO A 236 -11.52 25.27 6.54
CA PRO A 236 -12.19 25.44 7.84
C PRO A 236 -11.92 24.32 8.84
N LEU A 237 -11.33 23.21 8.40
CA LEU A 237 -11.14 21.99 9.19
C LEU A 237 -9.69 21.76 9.62
N LYS A 238 -8.78 22.64 9.23
CA LYS A 238 -7.32 22.49 9.45
C LYS A 238 -6.91 22.32 10.91
N ASP A 239 -7.68 22.90 11.85
CA ASP A 239 -7.40 22.86 13.29
C ASP A 239 -8.12 21.69 14.00
N LYS A 240 -8.81 20.82 13.24
CA LYS A 240 -9.53 19.67 13.76
C LYS A 240 -8.61 18.46 13.84
N GLY A 241 -8.30 18.00 15.06
CA GLY A 241 -7.48 16.80 15.28
C GLY A 241 -8.19 15.51 14.91
N PHE A 242 -7.46 14.53 14.42
CA PHE A 242 -7.99 13.21 14.07
C PHE A 242 -6.90 12.13 14.10
N PHE A 243 -7.33 10.89 14.30
CA PHE A 243 -6.50 9.71 14.12
C PHE A 243 -6.95 8.92 12.89
N VAL A 244 -5.97 8.41 12.15
CA VAL A 244 -6.20 7.46 11.04
C VAL A 244 -5.86 6.05 11.47
N PHE A 245 -6.44 5.03 10.83
CA PHE A 245 -6.17 3.65 11.20
C PHE A 245 -4.71 3.28 10.94
N HIS A 246 -4.19 3.50 9.72
CA HIS A 246 -2.76 3.40 9.49
C HIS A 246 -2.22 4.67 8.81
N ASP A 247 -0.91 4.89 8.88
CA ASP A 247 -0.28 6.12 8.39
C ASP A 247 -0.12 6.14 6.85
N ALA A 248 -1.25 6.27 6.16
CA ALA A 248 -1.30 6.30 4.69
C ALA A 248 -1.54 7.70 4.10
N TYR A 249 -1.79 8.71 4.92
CA TYR A 249 -2.41 9.96 4.43
C TYR A 249 -1.53 11.19 4.60
N SER A 250 -0.29 11.06 5.06
CA SER A 250 0.61 12.20 5.34
C SER A 250 0.74 13.13 4.13
N TYR A 251 0.96 12.59 2.93
CA TYR A 251 1.05 13.42 1.71
C TYR A 251 -0.23 14.19 1.37
N PHE A 252 -1.41 13.61 1.63
CA PHE A 252 -2.67 14.31 1.48
C PHE A 252 -2.82 15.41 2.52
N ASN A 253 -2.50 15.11 3.76
CA ASN A 253 -2.60 16.04 4.87
C ASN A 253 -1.67 17.24 4.67
N ASP A 254 -0.43 17.00 4.24
CA ASP A 254 0.54 18.05 3.92
C ASP A 254 0.08 18.92 2.76
N ALA A 255 -0.43 18.30 1.67
CA ALA A 255 -0.88 19.01 0.49
C ALA A 255 -2.09 19.92 0.76
N TYR A 256 -2.96 19.55 1.70
CA TYR A 256 -4.24 20.24 1.96
C TYR A 256 -4.35 20.87 3.34
N GLY A 257 -3.29 20.81 4.15
CA GLY A 257 -3.16 21.52 5.44
C GLY A 257 -4.03 20.93 6.53
N LEU A 258 -4.21 19.60 6.58
CA LEU A 258 -4.91 18.92 7.65
C LEU A 258 -3.98 18.55 8.80
N ASN A 259 -4.51 18.57 10.04
CA ASN A 259 -3.76 18.29 11.25
C ASN A 259 -4.05 16.88 11.78
N GLN A 260 -3.33 15.88 11.26
CA GLN A 260 -3.38 14.51 11.79
C GLN A 260 -2.69 14.48 13.16
N THR A 261 -3.45 14.12 14.20
CA THR A 261 -2.92 13.98 15.58
C THR A 261 -2.06 12.72 15.71
N GLY A 262 -2.44 11.65 15.02
CA GLY A 262 -1.71 10.40 15.03
C GLY A 262 -2.39 9.28 14.23
N TYR A 263 -1.92 8.06 14.45
CA TYR A 263 -2.42 6.86 13.81
C TYR A 263 -2.50 5.70 14.82
N PHE A 264 -3.30 4.68 14.52
CA PHE A 264 -3.40 3.49 15.36
C PHE A 264 -2.22 2.54 15.13
N THR A 265 -1.76 2.43 13.91
CA THR A 265 -0.64 1.56 13.52
C THR A 265 0.08 2.10 12.27
N ILE A 266 1.35 1.79 12.13
CA ILE A 266 2.10 2.02 10.89
C ILE A 266 1.79 0.91 9.89
N ASN A 267 1.82 -0.34 10.35
CA ASN A 267 1.49 -1.51 9.54
C ASN A 267 0.07 -1.98 9.86
N PRO A 268 -0.88 -1.88 8.91
CA PRO A 268 -2.28 -2.22 9.15
C PRO A 268 -2.52 -3.71 9.47
N LEU A 269 -1.52 -4.57 9.26
CA LEU A 269 -1.57 -5.99 9.63
C LEU A 269 -1.25 -6.24 11.11
N VAL A 270 -0.72 -5.23 11.79
CA VAL A 270 -0.35 -5.30 13.21
C VAL A 270 -1.40 -4.55 14.04
N ALA A 271 -1.99 -5.25 15.00
CA ALA A 271 -2.95 -4.63 15.92
C ALA A 271 -2.24 -3.58 16.80
N PRO A 272 -2.89 -2.41 17.05
CA PRO A 272 -2.32 -1.41 17.94
C PRO A 272 -2.15 -1.94 19.37
N GLY A 273 -1.03 -1.60 19.99
CA GLY A 273 -0.74 -1.99 21.37
C GLY A 273 -1.63 -1.28 22.41
N ALA A 274 -1.70 -1.81 23.62
CA ALA A 274 -2.50 -1.24 24.70
C ALA A 274 -2.09 0.20 25.07
N LYS A 275 -0.77 0.51 25.00
CA LYS A 275 -0.22 1.85 25.26
C LYS A 275 -0.70 2.86 24.22
N THR A 276 -0.67 2.49 22.93
CA THR A 276 -1.20 3.31 21.84
C THR A 276 -2.70 3.60 22.03
N ILE A 277 -3.47 2.57 22.37
CA ILE A 277 -4.92 2.72 22.61
C ILE A 277 -5.18 3.66 23.80
N ALA A 278 -4.42 3.54 24.89
CA ALA A 278 -4.54 4.40 26.05
C ALA A 278 -4.21 5.86 25.70
N HIS A 279 -3.16 6.11 24.96
CA HIS A 279 -2.79 7.45 24.47
C HIS A 279 -3.89 8.06 23.58
N ILE A 280 -4.39 7.32 22.60
CA ILE A 280 -5.51 7.79 21.75
C ILE A 280 -6.72 8.17 22.59
N LYS A 281 -7.05 7.36 23.61
CA LYS A 281 -8.16 7.65 24.52
C LYS A 281 -7.94 8.95 25.28
N GLU A 282 -6.74 9.19 25.79
CA GLU A 282 -6.35 10.43 26.48
C GLU A 282 -6.52 11.65 25.57
N GLU A 283 -6.00 11.59 24.32
CA GLU A 283 -6.16 12.67 23.33
C GLU A 283 -7.62 12.98 23.01
N ILE A 284 -8.49 11.97 22.98
CA ILE A 284 -9.93 12.16 22.79
C ILE A 284 -10.56 12.82 24.02
N GLU A 285 -10.21 12.37 25.24
CA GLU A 285 -10.75 12.91 26.50
C GLU A 285 -10.33 14.35 26.73
N GLU A 286 -9.16 14.76 26.25
CA GLU A 286 -8.69 16.15 26.28
C GLU A 286 -9.26 17.03 25.16
N HIS A 287 -10.23 16.51 24.39
CA HIS A 287 -10.90 17.21 23.30
C HIS A 287 -9.99 17.67 22.15
N ARG A 288 -8.84 17.02 21.99
CA ARG A 288 -7.91 17.30 20.89
C ARG A 288 -8.24 16.54 19.60
N VAL A 289 -9.16 15.59 19.66
CA VAL A 289 -9.55 14.72 18.55
C VAL A 289 -11.04 14.82 18.26
N ASN A 290 -11.37 15.09 17.02
CA ASN A 290 -12.73 15.21 16.52
C ASN A 290 -13.22 13.93 15.83
N CYS A 291 -12.32 13.20 15.19
CA CYS A 291 -12.64 12.00 14.39
C CYS A 291 -11.61 10.89 14.56
N LEU A 292 -12.10 9.65 14.51
CA LEU A 292 -11.30 8.45 14.26
C LEU A 292 -11.67 7.93 12.87
N PHE A 293 -10.67 7.65 12.03
CA PHE A 293 -10.91 7.13 10.68
C PHE A 293 -10.58 5.65 10.59
N ALA A 294 -11.59 4.86 10.25
CA ALA A 294 -11.45 3.45 9.87
C ALA A 294 -11.22 3.30 8.37
N GLU A 295 -10.76 2.14 7.95
CA GLU A 295 -10.52 1.78 6.55
C GLU A 295 -11.36 0.58 6.12
N PRO A 296 -11.83 0.54 4.84
CA PRO A 296 -12.70 -0.53 4.37
C PRO A 296 -11.99 -1.89 4.27
N GLN A 297 -10.68 -1.90 4.08
CA GLN A 297 -9.85 -3.11 3.95
C GLN A 297 -9.63 -3.82 5.30
N PHE A 298 -9.89 -3.12 6.41
CA PHE A 298 -9.69 -3.63 7.76
C PHE A 298 -10.92 -3.41 8.62
N THR A 299 -11.14 -4.27 9.60
CA THR A 299 -12.25 -4.15 10.59
C THR A 299 -11.68 -3.88 11.98
N PRO A 300 -11.25 -2.65 12.26
CA PRO A 300 -10.61 -2.34 13.53
C PRO A 300 -11.65 -2.21 14.65
N LYS A 301 -11.97 -3.32 15.32
CA LYS A 301 -12.87 -3.35 16.50
C LYS A 301 -12.46 -2.33 17.57
N VAL A 302 -11.19 -1.97 17.65
CA VAL A 302 -10.66 -0.98 18.57
C VAL A 302 -11.27 0.42 18.33
N ILE A 303 -11.44 0.82 17.07
CA ILE A 303 -12.07 2.11 16.73
C ILE A 303 -13.52 2.13 17.21
N ASP A 304 -14.28 1.06 16.94
CA ASP A 304 -15.67 0.96 17.41
C ASP A 304 -15.76 1.01 18.93
N THR A 305 -14.85 0.34 19.65
CA THR A 305 -14.80 0.32 21.11
C THR A 305 -14.49 1.72 21.66
N LEU A 306 -13.50 2.43 21.11
CA LEU A 306 -13.17 3.79 21.52
C LEU A 306 -14.31 4.76 21.23
N ALA A 307 -14.91 4.67 20.05
CA ALA A 307 -16.04 5.53 19.67
C ALA A 307 -17.25 5.35 20.61
N GLN A 308 -17.57 4.11 21.00
CA GLN A 308 -18.65 3.84 21.95
C GLN A 308 -18.37 4.41 23.35
N SER A 309 -17.13 4.31 23.83
CA SER A 309 -16.74 4.78 25.17
C SER A 309 -16.58 6.29 25.26
N THR A 310 -16.07 6.93 24.22
CA THR A 310 -15.72 8.37 24.21
C THR A 310 -16.71 9.24 23.43
N LYS A 311 -17.59 8.63 22.63
CA LYS A 311 -18.55 9.30 21.73
C LYS A 311 -17.90 10.17 20.65
N VAL A 312 -16.61 9.96 20.35
CA VAL A 312 -15.91 10.60 19.23
C VAL A 312 -16.53 10.17 17.89
N ASN A 313 -16.51 11.04 16.90
CA ASN A 313 -17.03 10.71 15.58
C ASN A 313 -16.16 9.66 14.89
N VAL A 314 -16.79 8.76 14.12
CA VAL A 314 -16.08 7.81 13.25
C VAL A 314 -16.34 8.16 11.79
N GLY A 315 -15.29 8.28 11.02
CA GLY A 315 -15.28 8.41 9.58
C GLY A 315 -14.66 7.19 8.89
N ARG A 316 -14.64 7.20 7.58
CA ARG A 316 -13.98 6.18 6.76
C ARG A 316 -13.11 6.83 5.72
N LEU A 317 -11.85 6.41 5.63
CA LEU A 317 -10.91 6.76 4.58
C LEU A 317 -10.56 5.50 3.81
N ASP A 318 -10.48 5.60 2.49
CA ASP A 318 -10.13 4.50 1.61
C ASP A 318 -8.83 4.82 0.88
N PRO A 319 -7.68 4.27 1.34
CA PRO A 319 -6.37 4.65 0.82
C PRO A 319 -6.13 4.21 -0.62
N ILE A 320 -6.95 3.30 -1.15
CA ILE A 320 -6.82 2.78 -2.52
C ILE A 320 -8.00 3.16 -3.44
N GLY A 321 -9.03 3.82 -2.90
CA GLY A 321 -10.12 4.38 -3.71
C GLY A 321 -10.98 3.32 -4.40
N ASP A 322 -11.40 2.26 -3.69
CA ASP A 322 -12.13 1.12 -4.23
C ASP A 322 -13.40 1.50 -5.02
N ASN A 323 -14.08 2.56 -4.60
CA ASN A 323 -15.33 3.01 -5.22
C ASN A 323 -15.12 3.95 -6.42
N VAL A 324 -13.88 4.36 -6.71
CA VAL A 324 -13.59 5.24 -7.85
C VAL A 324 -13.35 4.40 -9.11
N GLN A 325 -14.01 4.76 -10.20
CA GLN A 325 -13.85 4.10 -11.49
C GLN A 325 -12.62 4.65 -12.23
N LEU A 326 -11.91 3.78 -12.98
CA LEU A 326 -10.83 4.21 -13.88
C LEU A 326 -11.35 5.11 -14.99
N GLY A 327 -10.55 6.06 -15.43
CA GLY A 327 -10.90 6.98 -16.52
C GLY A 327 -10.11 8.28 -16.47
N PRO A 328 -10.36 9.22 -17.39
CA PRO A 328 -9.56 10.43 -17.57
C PRO A 328 -9.52 11.37 -16.35
N ASN A 329 -10.54 11.31 -15.47
CA ASN A 329 -10.63 12.14 -14.26
C ASN A 329 -10.52 11.34 -12.96
N SER A 330 -10.16 10.06 -13.04
CA SER A 330 -10.22 9.16 -11.89
C SER A 330 -9.32 9.58 -10.75
N TYR A 331 -8.14 10.13 -11.02
CA TYR A 331 -7.24 10.61 -9.98
C TYR A 331 -7.81 11.83 -9.24
N ALA A 332 -8.36 12.82 -9.96
CA ALA A 332 -9.03 13.96 -9.34
C ALA A 332 -10.26 13.54 -8.51
N ASN A 333 -11.03 12.56 -9.02
CA ASN A 333 -12.17 11.99 -8.30
C ASN A 333 -11.73 11.23 -7.02
N PHE A 334 -10.61 10.55 -7.05
CA PHE A 334 -10.03 9.89 -5.89
C PHE A 334 -9.65 10.88 -4.80
N LEU A 335 -8.93 11.96 -5.15
CA LEU A 335 -8.60 13.02 -4.19
C LEU A 335 -9.86 13.69 -3.63
N GLN A 336 -10.87 13.94 -4.47
CA GLN A 336 -12.13 14.52 -4.01
C GLN A 336 -12.87 13.58 -3.05
N ALA A 337 -12.96 12.30 -3.35
CA ALA A 337 -13.59 11.31 -2.45
C ALA A 337 -12.90 11.26 -1.08
N THR A 338 -11.58 11.36 -1.05
CA THR A 338 -10.81 11.46 0.20
C THR A 338 -11.15 12.75 0.96
N ALA A 339 -11.19 13.91 0.27
CA ALA A 339 -11.57 15.20 0.86
C ALA A 339 -12.99 15.19 1.43
N ASP A 340 -13.94 14.60 0.72
CA ASP A 340 -15.32 14.46 1.16
C ASP A 340 -15.43 13.60 2.42
N SER A 341 -14.66 12.52 2.49
CA SER A 341 -14.59 11.65 3.67
C SER A 341 -14.05 12.38 4.90
N TYR A 342 -13.00 13.18 4.75
CA TYR A 342 -12.51 14.06 5.81
C TYR A 342 -13.57 15.07 6.24
N ALA A 343 -14.14 15.81 5.28
CA ALA A 343 -15.12 16.83 5.56
C ALA A 343 -16.38 16.27 6.25
N GLN A 344 -16.84 15.09 5.84
CA GLN A 344 -18.03 14.46 6.42
C GLN A 344 -17.87 14.15 7.91
N CYS A 345 -16.68 13.79 8.37
CA CYS A 345 -16.42 13.50 9.78
C CYS A 345 -16.04 14.75 10.55
N LEU A 346 -15.08 15.54 10.06
CA LEU A 346 -14.51 16.68 10.77
C LEU A 346 -15.46 17.86 10.91
N SER A 347 -16.54 17.93 10.11
CA SER A 347 -17.55 19.00 10.21
C SER A 347 -18.59 18.77 11.32
N LYS A 348 -18.61 17.59 11.91
CA LYS A 348 -19.52 17.24 13.02
C LYS A 348 -18.97 17.75 14.33
#